data_27d95773fd81e63260d330d32ff16c94
#
_entry.id   27d95773fd81e63260d330d32ff16c94
#
_cell.length_a   1.000
_cell.length_b   1.000
_cell.length_c   1.000
_cell.angle_alpha   90.00
_cell.angle_beta   90.00
_cell.angle_gamma   90.00
#
_symmetry.space_group_name_H-M   'P 1'
#
loop_
_entity.id
_entity.type
_entity.pdbx_description
1 polymer ?
#
loop_
_entity_poly.entity_id
_entity_poly.type
_entity_poly.pdbx_seq_one_letter_code
_entity_poly.pdbx_strand_id
1 'polypeptide(L)'
;MSRTTLRGAALACGTAFLLTLTPACAKQTAVLTGPAPTASPTAASHTQAPAPTTKSKSGLPVCQLSSLPPETTTTVDLIHRGGPFPYSRDGIVFGNFERRLPNQQRGYYHEYTVPTPGAKTRGTRRVITGGEPPTNPPEFYYTGDHYETFCQIGGA
;
A
#
# COMPACT_ATOMS: atom_id res chain seq x y z
N MET A 1 4.31 52.24 10.34
CA MET A 1 5.47 52.54 11.23
C MET A 1 5.69 51.30 12.04
N SER A 2 6.66 50.54 11.89
CA SER A 2 8.08 50.41 12.00
C SER A 2 8.56 49.13 11.32
N ARG A 3 9.56 49.31 10.52
CA ARG A 3 10.38 48.26 9.92
C ARG A 3 11.42 47.80 10.93
N THR A 4 11.73 46.52 10.99
CA THR A 4 13.01 46.04 11.53
C THR A 4 13.54 44.89 10.66
N THR A 5 14.53 45.22 9.86
CA THR A 5 15.45 44.34 9.15
C THR A 5 16.56 43.90 10.11
N LEU A 6 16.89 42.63 10.15
CA LEU A 6 18.21 42.19 10.64
C LEU A 6 18.87 41.23 9.61
N ARG A 7 20.01 41.69 9.11
CA ARG A 7 21.01 40.99 8.32
C ARG A 7 22.02 40.32 9.28
N GLY A 8 22.62 39.27 8.87
CA GLY A 8 23.87 38.67 9.42
C GLY A 8 23.88 37.19 9.11
N ALA A 9 24.82 36.61 8.52
CA ALA A 9 26.19 36.76 8.10
C ALA A 9 26.67 35.32 7.87
N ALA A 10 27.41 35.13 6.79
CA ALA A 10 28.02 33.90 6.34
C ALA A 10 29.11 33.40 7.31
N LEU A 11 29.31 32.09 7.40
CA LEU A 11 30.63 31.51 7.63
C LEU A 11 30.77 30.20 6.84
N ALA A 12 31.68 30.24 5.88
CA ALA A 12 32.25 29.10 5.19
C ALA A 12 33.32 28.45 6.11
N CYS A 13 33.35 27.14 6.18
CA CYS A 13 34.55 26.44 6.60
C CYS A 13 34.63 25.13 5.83
N GLY A 14 35.57 25.14 4.86
CA GLY A 14 35.99 23.95 4.14
C GLY A 14 36.97 23.14 4.94
N THR A 15 36.88 21.85 4.87
CA THR A 15 38.01 20.94 5.15
C THR A 15 37.98 19.80 4.15
N ALA A 16 39.02 19.84 3.31
CA ALA A 16 39.46 18.74 2.45
C ALA A 16 40.01 17.61 3.31
N PHE A 17 39.64 16.36 3.03
CA PHE A 17 40.38 15.21 3.54
C PHE A 17 40.76 14.25 2.43
N LEU A 18 42.04 13.89 2.46
CA LEU A 18 42.86 13.19 1.51
C LEU A 18 42.39 11.76 1.18
N LEU A 19 42.68 11.41 -0.09
CA LEU A 19 42.77 10.03 -0.58
C LEU A 19 43.80 9.21 0.21
N THR A 20 43.47 7.96 0.52
CA THR A 20 44.47 6.89 0.61
C THR A 20 44.00 5.65 -0.12
N LEU A 21 44.59 5.36 -1.27
CA LEU A 21 44.55 4.06 -1.94
C LEU A 21 45.44 3.09 -1.20
N THR A 22 44.96 1.87 -0.93
CA THR A 22 45.80 0.69 -0.71
C THR A 22 45.30 -0.48 -1.54
N PRO A 23 46.11 -1.08 -2.40
CA PRO A 23 45.81 -2.36 -3.06
C PRO A 23 46.45 -3.49 -2.24
N ALA A 24 45.65 -4.48 -1.88
CA ALA A 24 46.16 -5.77 -1.40
C ALA A 24 45.63 -6.90 -2.30
N CYS A 25 46.47 -7.32 -3.23
CA CYS A 25 46.39 -8.61 -3.90
C CYS A 25 46.64 -9.72 -2.89
N ALA A 26 45.71 -10.63 -2.74
CA ALA A 26 45.97 -11.96 -2.21
C ALA A 26 45.40 -13.01 -3.17
N LYS A 27 46.31 -13.67 -3.87
CA LYS A 27 46.08 -14.93 -4.59
C LYS A 27 45.77 -16.00 -3.58
N GLN A 28 44.65 -16.70 -3.76
CA GLN A 28 44.44 -18.02 -3.12
C GLN A 28 44.12 -19.07 -4.17
N THR A 29 44.93 -20.07 -4.09
CA THR A 29 45.08 -21.26 -4.91
C THR A 29 43.82 -22.13 -4.91
N ALA A 30 43.57 -22.71 -6.08
CA ALA A 30 42.57 -23.75 -6.34
C ALA A 30 42.82 -25.01 -5.51
N VAL A 31 41.77 -25.53 -4.90
CA VAL A 31 41.68 -26.97 -4.54
C VAL A 31 40.41 -27.52 -5.19
N LEU A 32 40.65 -28.39 -6.16
CA LEU A 32 39.68 -29.29 -6.75
C LEU A 32 39.33 -30.37 -5.72
N THR A 33 38.07 -30.68 -5.47
CA THR A 33 37.58 -32.06 -5.33
C THR A 33 36.09 -32.04 -4.92
N GLY A 34 35.26 -32.72 -5.70
CA GLY A 34 34.02 -33.35 -5.29
C GLY A 34 32.75 -32.85 -5.99
N PRO A 35 32.04 -33.73 -6.69
CA PRO A 35 30.75 -33.39 -7.28
C PRO A 35 29.68 -33.32 -6.19
N ALA A 36 29.06 -32.15 -6.03
CA ALA A 36 27.89 -31.97 -5.19
C ALA A 36 26.63 -32.51 -5.92
N PRO A 37 25.72 -33.19 -5.20
CA PRO A 37 24.46 -33.59 -5.81
C PRO A 37 23.57 -32.38 -6.12
N THR A 38 23.16 -32.31 -7.36
CA THR A 38 22.19 -31.36 -7.88
C THR A 38 20.83 -31.59 -7.23
N ALA A 39 20.51 -30.80 -6.20
CA ALA A 39 19.14 -30.67 -5.74
C ALA A 39 18.50 -29.54 -6.51
N SER A 40 17.78 -29.86 -7.57
CA SER A 40 16.85 -28.92 -8.20
C SER A 40 15.76 -28.57 -7.19
N PRO A 41 15.51 -27.27 -6.89
CA PRO A 41 14.29 -26.91 -6.23
C PRO A 41 13.16 -27.08 -7.26
N THR A 42 12.35 -28.11 -7.07
CA THR A 42 11.06 -28.26 -7.71
C THR A 42 10.24 -27.03 -7.34
N ALA A 43 10.13 -26.08 -8.25
CA ALA A 43 9.18 -25.00 -8.16
C ALA A 43 7.79 -25.62 -8.17
N ALA A 44 7.21 -25.76 -6.98
CA ALA A 44 5.81 -26.08 -6.84
C ALA A 44 5.02 -24.92 -7.46
N SER A 45 4.66 -25.07 -8.73
CA SER A 45 3.72 -24.23 -9.43
C SER A 45 2.37 -24.41 -8.75
N HIS A 46 2.07 -23.59 -7.75
CA HIS A 46 0.72 -23.49 -7.23
C HIS A 46 -0.13 -22.82 -8.30
N THR A 47 -0.62 -23.62 -9.24
CA THR A 47 -1.76 -23.26 -10.07
C THR A 47 -2.96 -23.19 -9.13
N GLN A 48 -3.13 -22.02 -8.52
CA GLN A 48 -4.32 -21.71 -7.76
C GLN A 48 -5.46 -21.64 -8.78
N ALA A 49 -6.32 -22.65 -8.78
CA ALA A 49 -7.55 -22.64 -9.55
C ALA A 49 -8.31 -21.35 -9.20
N PRO A 50 -8.91 -20.64 -10.18
CA PRO A 50 -9.72 -19.46 -9.90
C PRO A 50 -10.84 -19.89 -8.96
N ALA A 51 -10.85 -19.35 -7.74
CA ALA A 51 -11.98 -19.51 -6.84
C ALA A 51 -13.25 -19.01 -7.54
N PRO A 52 -14.40 -19.66 -7.38
CA PRO A 52 -15.64 -19.26 -8.01
C PRO A 52 -15.93 -17.80 -7.63
N THR A 53 -15.94 -16.91 -8.61
CA THR A 53 -16.17 -15.49 -8.41
C THR A 53 -17.67 -15.29 -8.12
N THR A 54 -18.05 -15.38 -6.85
CA THR A 54 -19.39 -15.03 -6.41
C THR A 54 -19.57 -13.53 -6.65
N LYS A 55 -20.53 -13.16 -7.48
CA LYS A 55 -20.89 -11.75 -7.69
C LYS A 55 -21.73 -11.27 -6.51
N SER A 56 -21.42 -10.08 -6.03
CA SER A 56 -22.18 -9.40 -4.99
C SER A 56 -23.47 -8.79 -5.54
N LYS A 57 -24.31 -8.23 -4.64
CA LYS A 57 -25.50 -7.44 -5.05
C LYS A 57 -25.11 -6.23 -5.92
N SER A 58 -23.90 -5.70 -5.79
CA SER A 58 -23.35 -4.63 -6.60
C SER A 58 -22.97 -5.07 -8.01
N GLY A 59 -22.99 -6.38 -8.33
CA GLY A 59 -22.50 -6.94 -9.60
C GLY A 59 -20.99 -7.05 -9.70
N LEU A 60 -20.25 -6.58 -8.69
CA LEU A 60 -18.79 -6.66 -8.61
C LEU A 60 -18.33 -8.04 -8.10
N PRO A 61 -17.09 -8.46 -8.43
CA PRO A 61 -16.50 -9.63 -7.80
C PRO A 61 -16.46 -9.48 -6.28
N VAL A 62 -16.65 -10.58 -5.55
CA VAL A 62 -16.43 -10.60 -4.10
C VAL A 62 -15.00 -11.04 -3.82
N CYS A 63 -14.31 -10.30 -2.96
CA CYS A 63 -13.01 -10.65 -2.41
C CYS A 63 -13.14 -10.83 -0.89
N GLN A 64 -12.62 -11.93 -0.36
CA GLN A 64 -12.61 -12.16 1.08
C GLN A 64 -11.57 -11.25 1.75
N LEU A 65 -11.91 -10.62 2.87
CA LEU A 65 -10.99 -9.75 3.61
C LEU A 65 -9.67 -10.48 3.94
N SER A 66 -9.74 -11.76 4.30
CA SER A 66 -8.60 -12.61 4.62
C SER A 66 -7.67 -12.89 3.43
N SER A 67 -8.13 -12.68 2.19
CA SER A 67 -7.33 -12.88 0.96
C SER A 67 -6.68 -11.59 0.46
N LEU A 68 -7.02 -10.44 1.05
CA LEU A 68 -6.45 -9.14 0.74
C LEU A 68 -5.14 -8.90 1.52
N PRO A 69 -4.34 -7.89 1.15
CA PRO A 69 -3.18 -7.51 1.94
C PRO A 69 -3.55 -7.29 3.42
N PRO A 70 -2.73 -7.72 4.38
CA PRO A 70 -3.06 -7.66 5.81
C PRO A 70 -3.32 -6.23 6.31
N GLU A 71 -2.73 -5.23 5.65
CA GLU A 71 -3.00 -3.82 5.93
C GLU A 71 -4.46 -3.43 5.66
N THR A 72 -5.17 -4.19 4.81
CA THR A 72 -6.60 -3.98 4.54
C THR A 72 -7.42 -4.27 5.78
N THR A 73 -7.15 -5.37 6.49
CA THR A 73 -7.81 -5.70 7.76
C THR A 73 -7.59 -4.59 8.79
N THR A 74 -6.34 -4.12 8.93
CA THR A 74 -6.02 -3.00 9.83
C THR A 74 -6.82 -1.73 9.48
N THR A 75 -6.98 -1.43 8.19
CA THR A 75 -7.77 -0.28 7.74
C THR A 75 -9.26 -0.45 8.04
N VAL A 76 -9.84 -1.64 7.81
CA VAL A 76 -11.23 -1.96 8.17
C VAL A 76 -11.46 -1.82 9.67
N ASP A 77 -10.54 -2.33 10.50
CA ASP A 77 -10.61 -2.19 11.95
C ASP A 77 -10.55 -0.72 12.41
N LEU A 78 -9.75 0.12 11.73
CA LEU A 78 -9.70 1.56 12.00
C LEU A 78 -11.03 2.24 11.64
N ILE A 79 -11.66 1.84 10.55
CA ILE A 79 -12.99 2.36 10.15
C ILE A 79 -14.01 2.03 11.22
N HIS A 80 -14.08 0.77 11.68
CA HIS A 80 -15.01 0.37 12.74
C HIS A 80 -14.78 1.11 14.06
N ARG A 81 -13.54 1.48 14.37
CA ARG A 81 -13.22 2.28 15.57
C ARG A 81 -13.40 3.78 15.39
N GLY A 82 -13.64 4.27 14.18
CA GLY A 82 -13.69 5.71 13.88
C GLY A 82 -12.32 6.40 13.90
N GLY A 83 -11.24 5.66 13.67
CA GLY A 83 -9.87 6.17 13.67
C GLY A 83 -9.06 5.89 14.94
N PRO A 84 -7.96 6.60 15.21
CA PRO A 84 -7.42 7.66 14.36
C PRO A 84 -6.82 7.14 13.04
N PHE A 85 -7.02 7.89 11.96
CA PHE A 85 -6.53 7.52 10.63
C PHE A 85 -5.14 8.12 10.37
N PRO A 86 -4.22 7.34 9.72
CA PRO A 86 -2.85 7.78 9.51
C PRO A 86 -2.69 8.85 8.41
N TYR A 87 -3.67 8.98 7.51
CA TYR A 87 -3.59 9.92 6.38
C TYR A 87 -4.71 10.95 6.45
N SER A 88 -4.38 12.20 6.19
CA SER A 88 -5.34 13.33 6.22
C SER A 88 -6.47 13.23 5.19
N ARG A 89 -6.33 12.36 4.20
CA ARG A 89 -7.36 12.09 3.20
C ARG A 89 -8.24 10.89 3.52
N ASP A 90 -8.01 10.19 4.62
CA ASP A 90 -8.87 9.09 5.03
C ASP A 90 -10.20 9.63 5.54
N GLY A 91 -11.30 8.98 5.15
CA GLY A 91 -12.65 9.40 5.46
C GLY A 91 -13.22 10.50 4.57
N ILE A 92 -12.49 11.01 3.58
CA ILE A 92 -13.06 11.98 2.63
C ILE A 92 -14.06 11.30 1.68
N VAL A 93 -14.98 12.12 1.16
CA VAL A 93 -15.95 11.65 0.16
C VAL A 93 -15.26 11.17 -1.11
N PHE A 94 -15.55 9.94 -1.51
CA PHE A 94 -15.14 9.37 -2.80
C PHE A 94 -16.21 9.63 -3.87
N GLY A 95 -15.83 10.29 -4.97
CA GLY A 95 -16.77 10.80 -5.97
C GLY A 95 -17.33 9.77 -6.94
N ASN A 96 -16.70 8.58 -7.07
CA ASN A 96 -17.08 7.53 -8.04
C ASN A 96 -17.32 8.06 -9.46
N PHE A 97 -16.48 9.00 -9.94
CA PHE A 97 -16.68 9.71 -11.20
C PHE A 97 -16.67 8.76 -12.41
N GLU A 98 -15.85 7.72 -12.38
CA GLU A 98 -15.75 6.68 -13.40
C GLU A 98 -16.87 5.64 -13.30
N ARG A 99 -17.77 5.77 -12.32
CA ARG A 99 -18.93 4.88 -12.11
C ARG A 99 -18.54 3.40 -12.01
N ARG A 100 -17.41 3.12 -11.39
CA ARG A 100 -16.94 1.74 -11.15
C ARG A 100 -17.71 1.05 -10.03
N LEU A 101 -18.21 1.81 -9.05
CA LEU A 101 -19.13 1.36 -8.01
C LEU A 101 -20.56 1.68 -8.42
N PRO A 102 -21.58 1.05 -7.78
CA PRO A 102 -22.99 1.40 -8.00
C PRO A 102 -23.24 2.90 -7.92
N ASN A 103 -24.18 3.40 -8.72
CA ASN A 103 -24.50 4.82 -8.71
C ASN A 103 -25.24 5.19 -7.42
N GLN A 104 -24.69 6.13 -6.65
CA GLN A 104 -25.24 6.62 -5.39
C GLN A 104 -25.17 8.14 -5.33
N GLN A 105 -25.89 8.73 -4.37
CA GLN A 105 -25.83 10.16 -4.14
C GLN A 105 -24.44 10.60 -3.64
N ARG A 106 -24.07 11.85 -3.87
CA ARG A 106 -22.82 12.40 -3.37
C ARG A 106 -22.75 12.32 -1.85
N GLY A 107 -21.62 11.88 -1.34
CA GLY A 107 -21.40 11.67 0.10
C GLY A 107 -21.70 10.26 0.59
N TYR A 108 -22.26 9.39 -0.28
CA TYR A 108 -22.51 7.99 0.07
C TYR A 108 -21.21 7.19 0.26
N TYR A 109 -20.18 7.46 -0.55
CA TYR A 109 -18.91 6.76 -0.50
C TYR A 109 -17.83 7.58 0.19
N HIS A 110 -16.98 6.89 0.99
CA HIS A 110 -15.80 7.47 1.63
C HIS A 110 -14.57 6.61 1.36
N GLU A 111 -13.40 7.25 1.18
CA GLU A 111 -12.16 6.55 0.87
C GLU A 111 -11.22 6.48 2.07
N TYR A 112 -10.51 5.36 2.19
CA TYR A 112 -9.49 5.12 3.21
C TYR A 112 -8.25 4.49 2.58
N THR A 113 -7.07 4.91 3.02
CA THR A 113 -5.81 4.39 2.53
C THR A 113 -5.51 3.02 3.15
N VAL A 114 -5.16 2.05 2.29
CA VAL A 114 -4.51 0.82 2.73
C VAL A 114 -3.01 1.01 2.56
N PRO A 115 -2.22 1.07 3.64
CA PRO A 115 -0.79 1.26 3.55
C PRO A 115 -0.12 0.21 2.65
N THR A 116 0.85 0.64 1.87
CA THR A 116 1.66 -0.26 1.06
C THR A 116 3.07 -0.28 1.63
N PRO A 117 3.54 -1.40 2.22
CA PRO A 117 4.88 -1.49 2.80
C PRO A 117 5.96 -1.05 1.81
N GLY A 118 6.88 -0.22 2.25
CA GLY A 118 7.97 0.33 1.43
C GLY A 118 7.58 1.46 0.46
N ALA A 119 6.30 1.79 0.33
CA ALA A 119 5.90 2.92 -0.51
C ALA A 119 6.28 4.26 0.14
N LYS A 120 6.88 5.17 -0.66
CA LYS A 120 7.22 6.54 -0.22
C LYS A 120 6.01 7.48 -0.20
N THR A 121 4.87 7.05 -0.71
CA THR A 121 3.61 7.80 -0.82
C THR A 121 2.47 7.00 -0.21
N ARG A 122 1.22 7.51 -0.30
CA ARG A 122 0.01 6.76 0.11
C ARG A 122 -0.16 5.40 -0.63
N GLY A 123 0.58 5.17 -1.72
CA GLY A 123 0.36 4.02 -2.59
C GLY A 123 -0.98 4.08 -3.33
N THR A 124 -1.35 2.98 -3.99
CA THR A 124 -2.56 2.89 -4.84
C THR A 124 -3.73 2.18 -4.18
N ARG A 125 -3.49 1.48 -3.06
CA ARG A 125 -4.50 0.64 -2.40
C ARG A 125 -5.49 1.48 -1.60
N ARG A 126 -6.80 1.21 -1.73
CA ARG A 126 -7.87 1.88 -0.96
C ARG A 126 -8.92 0.88 -0.51
N VAL A 127 -9.54 1.21 0.62
CA VAL A 127 -10.86 0.74 0.99
C VAL A 127 -11.84 1.88 0.72
N ILE A 128 -12.94 1.58 0.06
CA ILE A 128 -14.06 2.49 -0.10
C ILE A 128 -15.22 1.91 0.71
N THR A 129 -15.81 2.74 1.56
CA THR A 129 -17.04 2.39 2.28
C THR A 129 -18.24 2.99 1.59
N GLY A 130 -19.41 2.38 1.77
CA GLY A 130 -20.68 2.91 1.26
C GLY A 130 -21.78 2.83 2.31
N GLY A 131 -22.51 3.94 2.51
CA GLY A 131 -23.64 4.04 3.43
C GLY A 131 -23.28 4.43 4.85
N GLU A 132 -24.32 4.50 5.68
CA GLU A 132 -24.24 4.94 7.08
C GLU A 132 -24.53 3.78 8.06
N PRO A 133 -24.02 3.81 9.28
CA PRO A 133 -23.13 4.85 9.86
C PRO A 133 -21.67 4.67 9.42
N PRO A 134 -20.83 5.73 9.47
CA PRO A 134 -19.45 5.69 8.97
C PRO A 134 -18.54 4.67 9.65
N THR A 135 -18.83 4.32 10.90
CA THR A 135 -18.08 3.32 11.68
C THR A 135 -18.56 1.90 11.49
N ASN A 136 -19.73 1.71 10.88
CA ASN A 136 -20.27 0.40 10.55
C ASN A 136 -21.05 0.46 9.23
N PRO A 137 -20.37 0.85 8.13
CA PRO A 137 -21.01 1.00 6.83
C PRO A 137 -21.46 -0.37 6.30
N PRO A 138 -22.62 -0.43 5.59
CA PRO A 138 -23.12 -1.69 5.05
C PRO A 138 -22.31 -2.24 3.88
N GLU A 139 -21.43 -1.45 3.30
CA GLU A 139 -20.66 -1.82 2.11
C GLU A 139 -19.19 -1.45 2.25
N PHE A 140 -18.33 -2.42 1.90
CA PHE A 140 -16.89 -2.24 1.80
C PHE A 140 -16.42 -2.72 0.43
N TYR A 141 -15.57 -1.94 -0.21
CA TYR A 141 -14.93 -2.24 -1.48
C TYR A 141 -13.42 -2.07 -1.38
N TYR A 142 -12.69 -2.88 -2.14
CA TYR A 142 -11.24 -2.78 -2.23
C TYR A 142 -10.80 -2.48 -3.65
N THR A 143 -9.78 -1.63 -3.79
CA THR A 143 -9.02 -1.42 -5.01
C THR A 143 -7.52 -1.47 -4.72
N GLY A 144 -6.76 -2.15 -5.56
CA GLY A 144 -5.30 -2.24 -5.47
C GLY A 144 -4.56 -1.35 -6.46
N ASP A 145 -5.27 -0.79 -7.45
CA ASP A 145 -4.76 -0.17 -8.67
C ASP A 145 -5.23 1.27 -8.89
N HIS A 146 -5.51 1.97 -7.77
CA HIS A 146 -5.92 3.39 -7.80
C HIS A 146 -7.23 3.63 -8.55
N TYR A 147 -8.26 2.83 -8.19
CA TYR A 147 -9.64 2.92 -8.63
C TYR A 147 -9.95 2.36 -10.03
N GLU A 148 -8.99 1.67 -10.69
CA GLU A 148 -9.22 1.03 -11.98
C GLU A 148 -10.16 -0.17 -11.86
N THR A 149 -9.93 -1.02 -10.85
CA THR A 149 -10.78 -2.17 -10.56
C THR A 149 -11.22 -2.20 -9.10
N PHE A 150 -12.36 -2.84 -8.86
CA PHE A 150 -12.92 -3.01 -7.52
C PHE A 150 -13.42 -4.43 -7.29
N CYS A 151 -13.34 -4.88 -6.05
CA CYS A 151 -14.12 -5.99 -5.54
C CYS A 151 -14.88 -5.57 -4.28
N GLN A 152 -16.03 -6.16 -4.03
CA GLN A 152 -16.75 -6.00 -2.76
C GLN A 152 -16.13 -6.91 -1.72
N ILE A 153 -15.78 -6.37 -0.54
CA ILE A 153 -15.15 -7.13 0.52
C ILE A 153 -16.23 -7.96 1.23
N GLY A 154 -15.99 -9.26 1.33
CA GLY A 154 -16.76 -10.16 2.18
C GLY A 154 -16.04 -10.37 3.51
N GLY A 155 -16.79 -10.36 4.62
CA GLY A 155 -16.23 -10.54 5.96
C GLY A 155 -15.54 -9.30 6.54
N ALA A 156 -15.95 -8.11 6.10
CA ALA A 156 -15.56 -6.83 6.69
C ALA A 156 -16.51 -6.42 7.80
#